data_85bcb83691de999089adb7efdfe6ba8b
#
_entry.id   85bcb83691de999089adb7efdfe6ba8b
#
_cell.length_a   1.000
_cell.length_b   1.000
_cell.length_c   1.000
_cell.angle_alpha   90.00
_cell.angle_beta   90.00
_cell.angle_gamma   90.00
#
_symmetry.space_group_name_H-M   'P 1'
#
loop_
_entity.id
_entity.type
_entity.pdbx_description
1 polymer ?
#
loop_
_entity_poly.entity_id
_entity_poly.type
_entity_poly.pdbx_seq_one_letter_code
_entity_poly.pdbx_strand_id
1 'polypeptide(L)'
;MSQKPTDASRKTAAEIARKKVLAAYKNIPITSAHTPDLKAYHSAWQNYYQKYYSEYYSKAAKNYIEQEREKTKAPATVLRENVGEKASDRAYRRRKFKKYRPLLAGAAVALVLLFLQYNRLIFAPLAAYVSPGNTVDTSITAIDPTVATFVGDENRLIIPKLNIDVPILFGLSNDSDTIMEGMNNGVVHWSIPGASALPGEIGNLVITGHSAGDIYTSNQYKFIFSGLERLTENDLIYVDYGGVRYTYSVTKLETVEPTEVSKLVYNTDRPMLTLITCTPLGTSRYRLLVTAEQISPTPSGATQNENVDEGATEMVGNAPTLFEAIGNLLFGNH
;
A
#
# COMPACT_ATOMS: atom_id res chain seq x y z
N MET A 1 -42.61 -1.17 1.00
CA MET A 1 -41.67 -1.89 1.87
C MET A 1 -42.47 -2.82 2.76
N SER A 2 -42.58 -4.10 2.41
CA SER A 2 -43.26 -5.11 3.22
C SER A 2 -42.29 -5.57 4.30
N GLN A 3 -42.60 -5.25 5.57
CA GLN A 3 -41.80 -5.73 6.70
C GLN A 3 -41.93 -7.26 6.80
N LYS A 4 -40.83 -7.97 6.67
CA LYS A 4 -40.75 -9.38 7.04
C LYS A 4 -41.11 -9.53 8.53
N PRO A 5 -41.94 -10.51 8.91
CA PRO A 5 -42.26 -10.71 10.32
C PRO A 5 -40.97 -10.96 11.11
N THR A 6 -40.82 -10.23 12.21
CA THR A 6 -39.64 -10.32 13.08
C THR A 6 -39.57 -11.70 13.75
N ASP A 7 -38.34 -12.12 14.06
CA ASP A 7 -38.07 -13.43 14.71
C ASP A 7 -38.84 -13.62 16.02
N ALA A 8 -39.17 -12.53 16.70
CA ALA A 8 -40.01 -12.51 17.91
C ALA A 8 -41.48 -12.94 17.61
N SER A 9 -42.07 -12.50 16.47
CA SER A 9 -43.46 -12.89 16.13
C SER A 9 -43.55 -14.36 15.72
N ARG A 10 -42.48 -14.94 15.15
CA ARG A 10 -42.39 -16.38 14.82
C ARG A 10 -42.27 -17.24 16.06
N LYS A 11 -41.50 -16.82 17.08
CA LYS A 11 -41.38 -17.53 18.36
C LYS A 11 -42.69 -17.55 19.12
N THR A 12 -43.44 -16.44 19.14
CA THR A 12 -44.73 -16.34 19.82
C THR A 12 -45.81 -17.23 19.17
N ALA A 13 -45.84 -17.29 17.82
CA ALA A 13 -46.76 -18.15 17.08
C ALA A 13 -46.47 -19.64 17.32
N ALA A 14 -45.20 -20.02 17.34
CA ALA A 14 -44.78 -21.40 17.60
C ALA A 14 -45.09 -21.83 19.06
N GLU A 15 -44.96 -20.89 19.99
CA GLU A 15 -45.25 -21.14 21.43
C GLU A 15 -46.77 -21.29 21.72
N ILE A 16 -47.60 -20.50 21.04
CA ILE A 16 -49.06 -20.62 21.08
C ILE A 16 -49.53 -21.94 20.46
N ALA A 17 -48.92 -22.34 19.32
CA ALA A 17 -49.21 -23.62 18.69
C ALA A 17 -48.84 -24.79 19.62
N ARG A 18 -47.66 -24.73 20.27
CA ARG A 18 -47.19 -25.74 21.23
C ARG A 18 -48.11 -25.85 22.46
N LYS A 19 -48.60 -24.72 23.01
CA LYS A 19 -49.57 -24.72 24.13
C LYS A 19 -50.91 -25.32 23.72
N LYS A 20 -51.44 -25.05 22.54
CA LYS A 20 -52.69 -25.65 22.04
C LYS A 20 -52.57 -27.14 21.82
N VAL A 21 -51.44 -27.61 21.32
CA VAL A 21 -51.14 -29.04 21.15
C VAL A 21 -51.04 -29.73 22.49
N LEU A 22 -50.36 -29.18 23.48
CA LEU A 22 -50.25 -29.72 24.83
C LEU A 22 -51.62 -29.75 25.58
N ALA A 23 -52.47 -28.76 25.34
CA ALA A 23 -53.84 -28.76 25.90
C ALA A 23 -54.74 -29.83 25.29
N ALA A 24 -54.59 -30.10 23.98
CA ALA A 24 -55.30 -31.21 23.33
C ALA A 24 -54.82 -32.57 23.81
N TYR A 25 -53.54 -32.72 24.18
CA TYR A 25 -52.99 -33.95 24.75
C TYR A 25 -53.49 -34.26 26.17
N LYS A 26 -53.87 -33.25 26.98
CA LYS A 26 -54.29 -33.43 28.36
C LYS A 26 -55.69 -34.04 28.50
N ASN A 27 -56.50 -34.07 27.43
CA ASN A 27 -57.90 -34.54 27.46
C ASN A 27 -58.11 -35.89 26.77
N ILE A 28 -57.06 -36.67 26.50
CA ILE A 28 -57.19 -38.02 25.96
C ILE A 28 -57.27 -38.98 27.12
N PRO A 29 -58.38 -39.68 27.34
CA PRO A 29 -58.47 -40.68 28.38
C PRO A 29 -57.57 -41.87 28.05
N ILE A 30 -56.60 -42.12 28.92
CA ILE A 30 -55.72 -43.29 28.84
C ILE A 30 -56.54 -44.50 29.29
N THR A 31 -57.26 -45.13 28.40
CA THR A 31 -57.80 -46.46 28.58
C THR A 31 -56.97 -47.46 27.76
N SER A 32 -56.48 -48.42 28.50
CA SER A 32 -55.68 -49.59 28.20
C SER A 32 -55.64 -50.13 26.74
N ALA A 33 -54.44 -50.48 26.39
CA ALA A 33 -54.07 -51.55 25.44
C ALA A 33 -54.59 -51.45 23.98
N HIS A 34 -54.13 -50.41 23.24
CA HIS A 34 -53.93 -50.53 21.79
C HIS A 34 -52.72 -49.66 21.39
N THR A 35 -51.78 -50.27 20.74
CA THR A 35 -50.69 -49.54 20.08
C THR A 35 -51.32 -48.52 19.14
N PRO A 36 -51.11 -47.22 19.29
CA PRO A 36 -51.73 -46.23 18.41
C PRO A 36 -51.23 -46.47 16.97
N ASP A 37 -52.17 -46.58 16.06
CA ASP A 37 -51.86 -46.67 14.62
C ASP A 37 -51.15 -45.36 14.18
N LEU A 38 -49.83 -45.39 14.12
CA LEU A 38 -48.98 -44.30 13.72
C LEU A 38 -49.36 -43.68 12.38
N LYS A 39 -50.02 -44.46 11.49
CA LYS A 39 -50.54 -43.99 10.19
C LYS A 39 -51.75 -43.09 10.35
N ALA A 40 -52.70 -43.45 11.26
CA ALA A 40 -53.88 -42.62 11.53
C ALA A 40 -53.48 -41.32 12.21
N TYR A 41 -52.49 -41.37 13.10
CA TYR A 41 -51.92 -40.16 13.73
C TYR A 41 -51.23 -39.24 12.74
N HIS A 42 -50.46 -39.80 11.81
CA HIS A 42 -49.75 -39.02 10.75
C HIS A 42 -50.76 -38.35 9.80
N SER A 43 -51.85 -39.02 9.42
CA SER A 43 -52.91 -38.45 8.58
C SER A 43 -53.70 -37.34 9.26
N ALA A 44 -53.95 -37.44 10.57
CA ALA A 44 -54.63 -36.39 11.34
C ALA A 44 -53.78 -35.10 11.42
N TRP A 45 -52.48 -35.25 11.63
CA TRP A 45 -51.54 -34.13 11.62
C TRP A 45 -51.42 -33.48 10.25
N GLN A 46 -51.33 -34.24 9.20
CA GLN A 46 -51.29 -33.73 7.82
C GLN A 46 -52.53 -32.94 7.44
N ASN A 47 -53.72 -33.45 7.79
CA ASN A 47 -54.99 -32.76 7.58
C ASN A 47 -55.09 -31.45 8.39
N TYR A 48 -54.63 -31.47 9.64
CA TYR A 48 -54.60 -30.28 10.49
C TYR A 48 -53.67 -29.19 9.90
N TYR A 49 -52.48 -29.56 9.47
CA TYR A 49 -51.55 -28.59 8.91
C TYR A 49 -52.05 -28.10 7.52
N GLN A 50 -52.61 -28.96 6.69
CA GLN A 50 -53.18 -28.53 5.41
C GLN A 50 -54.33 -27.52 5.62
N LYS A 51 -55.22 -27.81 6.57
CA LYS A 51 -56.31 -26.89 6.88
C LYS A 51 -55.79 -25.57 7.46
N TYR A 52 -54.85 -25.61 8.38
CA TYR A 52 -54.25 -24.43 8.99
C TYR A 52 -53.55 -23.55 7.93
N TYR A 53 -52.70 -24.13 7.10
CA TYR A 53 -52.02 -23.38 6.09
C TYR A 53 -52.95 -22.89 4.97
N SER A 54 -53.98 -23.65 4.60
CA SER A 54 -54.94 -23.20 3.60
C SER A 54 -55.77 -22.01 4.09
N GLU A 55 -56.17 -21.98 5.37
CA GLU A 55 -56.81 -20.82 5.98
C GLU A 55 -55.85 -19.61 6.11
N TYR A 56 -54.62 -19.85 6.52
CA TYR A 56 -53.63 -18.81 6.64
C TYR A 56 -53.32 -18.15 5.29
N TYR A 57 -53.01 -18.96 4.26
CA TYR A 57 -52.74 -18.44 2.94
C TYR A 57 -53.94 -17.82 2.24
N SER A 58 -55.14 -18.34 2.45
CA SER A 58 -56.36 -17.72 1.90
C SER A 58 -56.64 -16.35 2.52
N LYS A 59 -56.41 -16.22 3.84
CA LYS A 59 -56.55 -14.93 4.52
C LYS A 59 -55.46 -13.91 4.10
N ALA A 60 -54.23 -14.40 3.95
CA ALA A 60 -53.12 -13.56 3.45
C ALA A 60 -53.36 -13.12 2.00
N ALA A 61 -53.84 -14.03 1.16
CA ALA A 61 -54.17 -13.69 -0.25
C ALA A 61 -55.32 -12.69 -0.34
N LYS A 62 -56.39 -12.84 0.46
CA LYS A 62 -57.49 -11.88 0.52
C LYS A 62 -57.01 -10.48 0.94
N ASN A 63 -56.22 -10.42 2.01
CA ASN A 63 -55.66 -9.14 2.46
C ASN A 63 -54.72 -8.48 1.39
N TYR A 64 -53.94 -9.30 0.68
CA TYR A 64 -53.10 -8.81 -0.41
C TYR A 64 -53.93 -8.27 -1.56
N ILE A 65 -54.96 -8.99 -2.01
CA ILE A 65 -55.86 -8.54 -3.07
C ILE A 65 -56.61 -7.27 -2.66
N GLU A 66 -57.01 -7.14 -1.41
CA GLU A 66 -57.70 -5.96 -0.91
C GLU A 66 -56.78 -4.73 -0.84
N GLN A 67 -55.53 -4.91 -0.39
CA GLN A 67 -54.54 -3.85 -0.44
C GLN A 67 -54.19 -3.44 -1.87
N GLU A 68 -54.09 -4.40 -2.81
CA GLU A 68 -53.92 -4.08 -4.23
C GLU A 68 -55.11 -3.38 -4.85
N ARG A 69 -56.35 -3.72 -4.48
CA ARG A 69 -57.55 -3.03 -4.88
C ARG A 69 -57.65 -1.60 -4.35
N GLU A 70 -57.23 -1.36 -3.14
CA GLU A 70 -57.17 0.01 -2.57
C GLU A 70 -56.09 0.83 -3.27
N LYS A 71 -54.95 0.26 -3.59
CA LYS A 71 -53.91 0.92 -4.39
C LYS A 71 -54.37 1.27 -5.82
N THR A 72 -55.20 0.41 -6.41
CA THR A 72 -55.75 0.66 -7.77
C THR A 72 -56.98 1.59 -7.77
N LYS A 73 -57.61 1.81 -6.62
CA LYS A 73 -58.71 2.80 -6.44
C LYS A 73 -58.23 4.21 -6.25
N ALA A 74 -56.90 4.44 -6.11
CA ALA A 74 -56.33 5.79 -6.15
C ALA A 74 -56.71 6.43 -7.50
N PRO A 75 -57.32 7.62 -7.54
CA PRO A 75 -57.82 8.21 -8.78
C PRO A 75 -56.66 8.34 -9.78
N ALA A 76 -56.91 7.87 -11.01
CA ALA A 76 -55.91 7.85 -12.10
C ALA A 76 -55.29 9.24 -12.37
N THR A 77 -55.93 10.30 -11.92
CA THR A 77 -55.47 11.69 -11.91
C THR A 77 -54.25 11.89 -11.01
N VAL A 78 -54.25 11.38 -9.76
CA VAL A 78 -53.12 11.53 -8.81
C VAL A 78 -51.90 10.74 -9.27
N LEU A 79 -52.11 9.58 -9.88
CA LEU A 79 -51.01 8.80 -10.46
C LEU A 79 -50.41 9.47 -11.70
N ARG A 80 -51.23 10.12 -12.56
CA ARG A 80 -50.71 10.86 -13.72
C ARG A 80 -49.95 12.13 -13.30
N GLU A 81 -50.40 12.84 -12.27
CA GLU A 81 -49.74 14.02 -11.75
C GLU A 81 -48.38 13.70 -11.11
N ASN A 82 -48.32 12.69 -10.24
CA ASN A 82 -47.07 12.23 -9.59
C ASN A 82 -46.06 11.62 -10.59
N VAL A 83 -46.54 10.96 -11.64
CA VAL A 83 -45.67 10.41 -12.69
C VAL A 83 -45.17 11.52 -13.62
N GLY A 84 -46.04 12.51 -13.92
CA GLY A 84 -45.67 13.67 -14.70
C GLY A 84 -44.62 14.53 -14.01
N GLU A 85 -44.81 14.82 -12.71
CA GLU A 85 -43.87 15.59 -11.91
C GLU A 85 -42.50 14.89 -11.75
N LYS A 86 -42.50 13.62 -11.45
CA LYS A 86 -41.24 12.83 -11.39
C LYS A 86 -40.57 12.67 -12.75
N ALA A 87 -41.33 12.62 -13.84
CA ALA A 87 -40.78 12.57 -15.19
C ALA A 87 -40.17 13.90 -15.62
N SER A 88 -40.84 15.04 -15.30
CA SER A 88 -40.35 16.39 -15.56
C SER A 88 -39.08 16.69 -14.76
N ASP A 89 -39.02 16.30 -13.48
CA ASP A 89 -37.84 16.43 -12.63
C ASP A 89 -36.65 15.59 -13.13
N ARG A 90 -36.92 14.37 -13.58
CA ARG A 90 -35.88 13.51 -14.21
C ARG A 90 -35.39 14.09 -15.54
N ALA A 91 -36.30 14.66 -16.35
CA ALA A 91 -35.95 15.30 -17.62
C ALA A 91 -35.16 16.59 -17.39
N TYR A 92 -35.56 17.43 -16.41
CA TYR A 92 -34.85 18.63 -16.00
C TYR A 92 -33.42 18.29 -15.46
N ARG A 93 -33.29 17.31 -14.54
CA ARG A 93 -32.01 16.86 -14.05
C ARG A 93 -31.13 16.29 -15.18
N ARG A 94 -31.70 15.49 -16.11
CA ARG A 94 -30.98 14.98 -17.28
C ARG A 94 -30.49 16.07 -18.23
N ARG A 95 -31.30 17.13 -18.47
CA ARG A 95 -30.89 18.29 -19.28
C ARG A 95 -29.80 19.11 -18.62
N LYS A 96 -29.87 19.31 -17.30
CA LYS A 96 -28.85 20.00 -16.51
C LYS A 96 -27.56 19.22 -16.52
N PHE A 97 -27.61 17.90 -16.31
CA PHE A 97 -26.44 17.03 -16.39
C PHE A 97 -25.83 16.93 -17.81
N LYS A 98 -26.65 16.97 -18.87
CA LYS A 98 -26.14 17.01 -20.25
C LYS A 98 -25.29 18.25 -20.52
N LYS A 99 -25.67 19.40 -19.98
CA LYS A 99 -24.93 20.66 -20.12
C LYS A 99 -23.54 20.60 -19.45
N TYR A 100 -23.41 19.87 -18.34
CA TYR A 100 -22.14 19.73 -17.61
C TYR A 100 -21.29 18.53 -18.04
N ARG A 101 -21.78 17.66 -18.93
CA ARG A 101 -21.03 16.49 -19.41
C ARG A 101 -19.66 16.84 -19.98
N PRO A 102 -19.51 17.84 -20.88
CA PRO A 102 -18.19 18.19 -21.39
C PRO A 102 -17.27 18.74 -20.29
N LEU A 103 -17.82 19.52 -19.35
CA LEU A 103 -17.05 20.02 -18.20
C LEU A 103 -16.60 18.88 -17.27
N LEU A 104 -17.49 17.93 -16.96
CA LEU A 104 -17.15 16.75 -16.16
C LEU A 104 -16.13 15.86 -16.87
N ALA A 105 -16.25 15.68 -18.19
CA ALA A 105 -15.27 14.95 -18.98
C ALA A 105 -13.90 15.66 -18.95
N GLY A 106 -13.88 16.98 -19.14
CA GLY A 106 -12.65 17.78 -19.04
C GLY A 106 -12.02 17.71 -17.63
N ALA A 107 -12.85 17.81 -16.59
CA ALA A 107 -12.39 17.67 -15.20
C ALA A 107 -11.83 16.26 -14.92
N ALA A 108 -12.48 15.22 -15.44
CA ALA A 108 -11.97 13.84 -15.31
C ALA A 108 -10.63 13.67 -16.00
N VAL A 109 -10.47 14.19 -17.21
CA VAL A 109 -9.17 14.16 -17.92
C VAL A 109 -8.12 14.94 -17.14
N ALA A 110 -8.43 16.13 -16.65
CA ALA A 110 -7.51 16.92 -15.83
C ALA A 110 -7.09 16.19 -14.55
N LEU A 111 -8.02 15.52 -13.86
CA LEU A 111 -7.71 14.70 -12.68
C LEU A 111 -6.80 13.52 -13.02
N VAL A 112 -7.02 12.86 -14.15
CA VAL A 112 -6.14 11.79 -14.62
C VAL A 112 -4.74 12.33 -14.90
N LEU A 113 -4.63 13.44 -15.61
CA LEU A 113 -3.33 14.06 -15.88
C LEU A 113 -2.60 14.50 -14.61
N LEU A 114 -3.32 15.08 -13.65
CA LEU A 114 -2.77 15.42 -12.33
C LEU A 114 -2.31 14.17 -11.58
N PHE A 115 -3.09 13.11 -11.60
CA PHE A 115 -2.70 11.84 -10.99
C PHE A 115 -1.45 11.25 -11.66
N LEU A 116 -1.38 11.26 -13.01
CA LEU A 116 -0.20 10.79 -13.74
C LEU A 116 1.05 11.60 -13.40
N GLN A 117 0.91 12.92 -13.20
CA GLN A 117 2.03 13.79 -12.85
C GLN A 117 2.48 13.65 -11.38
N TYR A 118 1.53 13.53 -10.46
CA TYR A 118 1.81 13.59 -9.02
C TYR A 118 1.70 12.23 -8.31
N ASN A 119 1.67 11.12 -9.06
CA ASN A 119 1.55 9.77 -8.48
C ASN A 119 2.66 9.48 -7.45
N ARG A 120 3.88 9.97 -7.67
CA ARG A 120 5.02 9.80 -6.75
C ARG A 120 4.72 10.34 -5.34
N LEU A 121 4.06 11.50 -5.23
CA LEU A 121 3.71 12.11 -3.93
C LEU A 121 2.73 11.24 -3.13
N ILE A 122 1.92 10.44 -3.82
CA ILE A 122 0.95 9.54 -3.19
C ILE A 122 1.62 8.22 -2.80
N PHE A 123 2.41 7.63 -3.71
CA PHE A 123 2.95 6.27 -3.53
C PHE A 123 4.27 6.23 -2.77
N ALA A 124 5.12 7.28 -2.82
CA ALA A 124 6.38 7.27 -2.09
C ALA A 124 6.20 7.17 -0.55
N PRO A 125 5.30 7.94 0.10
CA PRO A 125 5.04 7.76 1.53
C PRO A 125 4.48 6.38 1.86
N LEU A 126 3.63 5.81 1.00
CA LEU A 126 3.09 4.47 1.20
C LEU A 126 4.19 3.41 1.10
N ALA A 127 5.07 3.52 0.11
CA ALA A 127 6.20 2.63 -0.07
C ALA A 127 7.21 2.70 1.10
N ALA A 128 7.36 3.86 1.73
CA ALA A 128 8.20 4.02 2.91
C ALA A 128 7.73 3.19 4.12
N TYR A 129 6.45 2.84 4.19
CA TYR A 129 5.91 1.93 5.22
C TYR A 129 6.01 0.45 4.81
N VAL A 130 5.96 0.17 3.50
CA VAL A 130 6.12 -1.18 2.96
C VAL A 130 7.57 -1.31 2.56
N SER A 131 8.38 -1.90 3.43
CA SER A 131 9.81 -2.05 3.18
C SER A 131 10.07 -2.74 1.84
N PRO A 132 10.85 -2.13 0.94
CA PRO A 132 11.08 -2.66 -0.40
C PRO A 132 12.09 -3.81 -0.46
N GLY A 133 12.77 -4.12 0.67
CA GLY A 133 13.78 -5.17 0.73
C GLY A 133 13.24 -6.55 1.06
N ASN A 134 14.07 -7.55 0.89
CA ASN A 134 13.82 -8.89 1.40
C ASN A 134 13.86 -8.88 2.94
N THR A 135 13.18 -9.84 3.58
CA THR A 135 13.28 -10.01 5.04
C THR A 135 14.73 -10.22 5.45
N VAL A 136 15.29 -9.22 6.11
CA VAL A 136 16.66 -9.35 6.65
C VAL A 136 16.62 -10.37 7.78
N ASP A 137 17.46 -11.39 7.66
CA ASP A 137 17.61 -12.39 8.72
C ASP A 137 18.19 -11.70 9.97
N THR A 138 17.36 -11.56 11.02
CA THR A 138 17.71 -10.89 12.26
C THR A 138 18.72 -11.68 13.11
N SER A 139 19.22 -12.80 12.61
CA SER A 139 20.28 -13.58 13.25
C SER A 139 21.66 -12.89 13.23
N ILE A 140 21.76 -11.66 12.71
CA ILE A 140 22.96 -10.82 12.81
C ILE A 140 23.11 -10.36 14.29
N THR A 141 23.44 -11.31 15.14
CA THR A 141 23.61 -11.08 16.58
C THR A 141 25.08 -10.89 16.92
N ALA A 142 25.33 -9.88 17.75
CA ALA A 142 26.63 -9.60 18.39
C ALA A 142 27.81 -9.44 17.40
N ILE A 143 27.94 -8.24 16.86
CA ILE A 143 29.11 -7.84 16.10
C ILE A 143 30.26 -7.70 17.09
N ASP A 144 31.27 -8.57 16.98
CA ASP A 144 32.56 -8.30 17.57
C ASP A 144 33.29 -7.32 16.63
N PRO A 145 33.50 -6.05 17.03
CA PRO A 145 34.09 -5.03 16.16
C PRO A 145 35.54 -5.32 15.80
N THR A 146 36.15 -6.31 16.42
CA THR A 146 37.58 -6.69 16.17
C THR A 146 37.70 -7.75 15.08
N VAL A 147 36.61 -8.43 14.72
CA VAL A 147 36.63 -9.55 13.77
C VAL A 147 35.90 -9.20 12.49
N ALA A 148 36.59 -9.32 11.35
CA ALA A 148 35.98 -9.24 10.05
C ALA A 148 35.02 -10.43 9.85
N THR A 149 33.73 -10.13 9.58
CA THR A 149 32.74 -11.16 9.25
C THR A 149 32.85 -11.48 7.76
N PHE A 150 33.21 -12.72 7.42
CA PHE A 150 33.23 -13.18 6.04
C PHE A 150 31.82 -13.53 5.58
N VAL A 151 31.46 -13.01 4.39
CA VAL A 151 30.16 -13.17 3.73
C VAL A 151 30.35 -13.68 2.30
N GLY A 152 29.28 -13.83 1.54
CA GLY A 152 29.38 -14.17 0.11
C GLY A 152 30.04 -13.07 -0.71
N ASP A 153 30.39 -13.36 -1.96
CA ASP A 153 31.11 -12.44 -2.87
C ASP A 153 30.23 -11.29 -3.41
N GLU A 154 28.92 -11.31 -3.11
CA GLU A 154 28.00 -10.27 -3.58
C GLU A 154 28.17 -8.98 -2.80
N ASN A 155 28.34 -7.87 -3.52
CA ASN A 155 28.35 -6.55 -2.90
C ASN A 155 26.93 -6.14 -2.54
N ARG A 156 26.64 -5.94 -1.24
CA ARG A 156 25.28 -5.67 -0.76
C ARG A 156 25.25 -4.55 0.29
N LEU A 157 24.18 -3.77 0.25
CA LEU A 157 23.81 -2.81 1.30
C LEU A 157 22.66 -3.42 2.11
N ILE A 158 22.85 -3.51 3.42
CA ILE A 158 21.85 -4.07 4.34
C ILE A 158 21.58 -3.05 5.45
N ILE A 159 20.30 -2.65 5.61
CA ILE A 159 19.85 -1.75 6.67
C ILE A 159 18.68 -2.42 7.38
N PRO A 160 18.90 -3.15 8.48
CA PRO A 160 17.88 -3.97 9.13
C PRO A 160 16.66 -3.15 9.59
N LYS A 161 16.88 -1.98 10.16
CA LYS A 161 15.80 -1.10 10.63
C LYS A 161 14.80 -0.72 9.53
N LEU A 162 15.26 -0.66 8.27
CA LEU A 162 14.44 -0.32 7.11
C LEU A 162 14.06 -1.55 6.28
N ASN A 163 14.50 -2.75 6.70
CA ASN A 163 14.37 -3.99 5.95
C ASN A 163 14.91 -3.85 4.51
N ILE A 164 16.05 -3.19 4.36
CA ILE A 164 16.76 -3.03 3.07
C ILE A 164 17.84 -4.11 2.99
N ASP A 165 17.86 -4.82 1.87
CA ASP A 165 18.90 -5.77 1.49
C ASP A 165 18.99 -5.79 -0.04
N VAL A 166 19.98 -5.06 -0.61
CA VAL A 166 20.05 -4.75 -2.04
C VAL A 166 21.48 -4.77 -2.56
N PRO A 167 21.68 -5.07 -3.85
CA PRO A 167 23.00 -5.04 -4.46
C PRO A 167 23.54 -3.61 -4.52
N ILE A 168 24.88 -3.49 -4.37
CA ILE A 168 25.62 -2.24 -4.64
C ILE A 168 26.40 -2.41 -5.91
N LEU A 169 26.27 -1.46 -6.82
CA LEU A 169 27.04 -1.39 -8.05
C LEU A 169 28.26 -0.49 -7.81
N PHE A 170 29.45 -1.03 -8.00
CA PHE A 170 30.72 -0.33 -7.94
C PHE A 170 31.32 -0.16 -9.33
N GLY A 171 32.23 0.81 -9.49
CA GLY A 171 33.03 1.00 -10.71
C GLY A 171 32.24 1.55 -11.91
N LEU A 172 31.10 2.18 -11.68
CA LEU A 172 30.37 2.90 -12.71
C LEU A 172 31.04 4.27 -12.99
N SER A 173 30.90 4.75 -14.23
CA SER A 173 31.28 6.12 -14.59
C SER A 173 30.46 7.14 -13.80
N ASN A 174 31.07 8.29 -13.53
CA ASN A 174 30.52 9.35 -12.68
C ASN A 174 29.45 10.21 -13.37
N ASP A 175 29.17 9.96 -14.66
CA ASP A 175 28.14 10.69 -15.37
C ASP A 175 26.72 10.37 -14.83
N SER A 176 25.88 11.38 -14.87
CA SER A 176 24.53 11.31 -14.30
C SER A 176 23.67 10.19 -14.91
N ASP A 177 23.80 9.94 -16.21
CA ASP A 177 22.98 8.94 -16.92
C ASP A 177 23.38 7.53 -16.51
N THR A 178 24.68 7.24 -16.44
CA THR A 178 25.20 5.94 -15.97
C THR A 178 24.83 5.65 -14.54
N ILE A 179 24.94 6.64 -13.64
CA ILE A 179 24.52 6.49 -12.24
C ILE A 179 23.01 6.26 -12.15
N MET A 180 22.21 7.02 -12.92
CA MET A 180 20.75 6.88 -12.96
C MET A 180 20.32 5.49 -13.47
N GLU A 181 20.99 4.98 -14.51
CA GLU A 181 20.74 3.64 -15.02
C GLU A 181 21.15 2.57 -14.02
N GLY A 182 22.29 2.75 -13.34
CA GLY A 182 22.75 1.86 -12.27
C GLY A 182 21.75 1.74 -11.14
N MET A 183 21.13 2.86 -10.73
CA MET A 183 20.09 2.86 -9.68
C MET A 183 18.81 2.10 -10.06
N ASN A 184 18.63 1.72 -11.32
CA ASN A 184 17.55 0.79 -11.71
C ASN A 184 17.83 -0.66 -11.33
N ASN A 185 19.09 -0.99 -11.03
CA ASN A 185 19.55 -2.35 -10.73
C ASN A 185 19.97 -2.54 -9.26
N GLY A 186 19.98 -1.48 -8.48
CA GLY A 186 20.37 -1.52 -7.07
C GLY A 186 20.61 -0.13 -6.51
N VAL A 187 21.55 -0.03 -5.58
CA VAL A 187 22.14 1.23 -5.15
C VAL A 187 23.55 1.35 -5.77
N VAL A 188 24.04 2.56 -5.91
CA VAL A 188 25.28 2.82 -6.68
C VAL A 188 26.32 3.49 -5.79
N HIS A 189 27.55 2.97 -5.82
CA HIS A 189 28.72 3.70 -5.32
C HIS A 189 29.01 4.85 -6.27
N TRP A 190 28.83 6.07 -5.78
CA TRP A 190 29.08 7.29 -6.53
C TRP A 190 30.42 7.88 -6.13
N SER A 191 31.43 7.62 -6.95
CA SER A 191 32.82 8.04 -6.73
C SER A 191 33.01 9.48 -7.22
N ILE A 192 33.39 10.39 -6.33
CA ILE A 192 33.69 11.79 -6.64
C ILE A 192 35.01 12.22 -6.02
N PRO A 193 35.69 13.25 -6.54
CA PRO A 193 36.93 13.74 -5.98
C PRO A 193 36.81 14.08 -4.50
N GLY A 194 37.63 13.47 -3.67
CA GLY A 194 37.62 13.61 -2.22
C GLY A 194 36.56 12.79 -1.48
N ALA A 195 35.71 12.04 -2.20
CA ALA A 195 34.75 11.12 -1.64
C ALA A 195 34.56 9.88 -2.56
N SER A 196 35.66 9.14 -2.78
CA SER A 196 35.75 7.97 -3.64
C SER A 196 36.19 6.71 -2.89
N ALA A 197 36.14 6.72 -1.56
CA ALA A 197 36.61 5.60 -0.74
C ALA A 197 35.76 4.33 -0.99
N LEU A 198 36.43 3.19 -0.99
CA LEU A 198 35.79 1.88 -0.97
C LEU A 198 35.58 1.41 0.49
N PRO A 199 34.74 0.42 0.75
CA PRO A 199 34.53 -0.11 2.10
C PRO A 199 35.88 -0.52 2.74
N GLY A 200 36.14 0.00 3.95
CA GLY A 200 37.40 -0.23 4.67
C GLY A 200 38.51 0.78 4.38
N GLU A 201 38.36 1.70 3.43
CA GLU A 201 39.32 2.77 3.15
C GLU A 201 39.02 4.01 3.97
N ILE A 202 40.07 4.77 4.31
CA ILE A 202 39.96 6.06 4.93
C ILE A 202 39.36 7.05 3.91
N GLY A 203 38.35 7.80 4.31
CA GLY A 203 37.59 8.69 3.45
C GLY A 203 36.10 8.37 3.48
N ASN A 204 35.36 8.94 2.53
CA ASN A 204 33.91 8.80 2.46
C ASN A 204 33.50 7.86 1.31
N LEU A 205 32.88 6.73 1.66
CA LEU A 205 32.14 5.87 0.75
C LEU A 205 30.77 6.49 0.49
N VAL A 206 30.49 6.88 -0.72
CA VAL A 206 29.20 7.51 -1.07
C VAL A 206 28.32 6.51 -1.84
N ILE A 207 27.13 6.25 -1.33
CA ILE A 207 26.14 5.36 -1.97
C ILE A 207 24.85 6.12 -2.23
N THR A 208 24.40 6.13 -3.47
CA THR A 208 23.18 6.80 -3.88
C THR A 208 22.09 5.80 -4.29
N GLY A 209 20.83 6.18 -4.08
CA GLY A 209 19.67 5.37 -4.43
C GLY A 209 18.37 6.19 -4.49
N HIS A 210 17.40 5.69 -5.23
CA HIS A 210 16.11 6.36 -5.40
C HIS A 210 15.26 6.40 -4.12
N SER A 211 14.62 7.55 -3.85
CA SER A 211 13.57 7.66 -2.81
C SER A 211 12.17 7.52 -3.39
N ALA A 212 11.98 7.78 -4.68
CA ALA A 212 10.70 7.72 -5.37
C ALA A 212 10.87 7.46 -6.86
N GLY A 213 9.87 6.82 -7.46
CA GLY A 213 9.77 6.63 -8.90
C GLY A 213 8.31 6.56 -9.34
N ASP A 214 8.07 6.64 -10.64
CA ASP A 214 6.73 6.52 -11.20
C ASP A 214 6.19 5.10 -11.05
N ILE A 215 4.89 4.98 -10.80
CA ILE A 215 4.22 3.67 -10.71
C ILE A 215 4.29 2.89 -12.03
N TYR A 216 4.51 3.58 -13.14
CA TYR A 216 4.58 2.99 -14.48
C TYR A 216 5.94 2.38 -14.81
N THR A 217 7.00 2.73 -14.07
CA THR A 217 8.32 2.14 -14.28
C THR A 217 8.41 0.77 -13.62
N SER A 218 9.01 -0.19 -14.31
CA SER A 218 9.22 -1.55 -13.79
C SER A 218 10.40 -1.65 -12.81
N ASN A 219 11.10 -0.53 -12.53
CA ASN A 219 12.22 -0.50 -11.60
C ASN A 219 11.78 -0.92 -10.18
N GLN A 220 12.31 -2.04 -9.70
CA GLN A 220 12.00 -2.57 -8.35
C GLN A 220 12.69 -1.77 -7.23
N TYR A 221 13.75 -1.01 -7.52
CA TYR A 221 14.52 -0.24 -6.54
C TYR A 221 14.10 1.24 -6.48
N LYS A 222 13.04 1.64 -7.19
CA LYS A 222 12.57 3.03 -7.26
C LYS A 222 12.15 3.68 -5.94
N PHE A 223 11.96 2.88 -4.88
CA PHE A 223 11.63 3.35 -3.53
C PHE A 223 12.62 2.88 -2.47
N ILE A 224 13.79 2.39 -2.88
CA ILE A 224 14.70 1.69 -1.98
C ILE A 224 15.12 2.54 -0.78
N PHE A 225 15.37 3.83 -0.99
CA PHE A 225 15.74 4.78 0.05
C PHE A 225 14.59 5.67 0.54
N SER A 226 13.33 5.31 0.23
CA SER A 226 12.15 6.07 0.69
C SER A 226 12.02 6.17 2.22
N GLY A 227 12.65 5.26 2.95
CA GLY A 227 12.61 5.21 4.42
C GLY A 227 13.85 5.76 5.12
N LEU A 228 14.86 6.29 4.41
CA LEU A 228 16.13 6.71 5.04
C LEU A 228 15.95 7.77 6.13
N GLU A 229 14.96 8.65 6.02
CA GLU A 229 14.66 9.66 7.05
C GLU A 229 14.24 9.08 8.41
N ARG A 230 13.92 7.78 8.49
CA ARG A 230 13.60 7.07 9.73
C ARG A 230 14.83 6.58 10.48
N LEU A 231 16.00 6.65 9.87
CA LEU A 231 17.26 6.35 10.56
C LEU A 231 17.53 7.38 11.64
N THR A 232 18.19 6.94 12.69
CA THR A 232 18.61 7.75 13.83
C THR A 232 20.05 7.43 14.16
N GLU A 233 20.70 8.27 14.94
CA GLU A 233 22.05 8.00 15.45
C GLU A 233 22.14 6.64 16.10
N ASN A 234 23.26 5.96 15.89
CA ASN A 234 23.56 4.57 16.32
C ASN A 234 22.78 3.45 15.60
N ASP A 235 21.95 3.76 14.60
CA ASP A 235 21.44 2.70 13.73
C ASP A 235 22.56 2.08 12.90
N LEU A 236 22.45 0.77 12.65
CA LEU A 236 23.49 0.02 11.96
C LEU A 236 23.19 -0.11 10.46
N ILE A 237 24.24 0.07 9.68
CA ILE A 237 24.26 -0.14 8.23
C ILE A 237 25.40 -1.12 7.94
N TYR A 238 25.10 -2.17 7.17
CA TYR A 238 26.09 -3.12 6.74
C TYR A 238 26.37 -2.98 5.24
N VAL A 239 27.65 -3.05 4.89
CA VAL A 239 28.12 -3.09 3.51
C VAL A 239 28.94 -4.35 3.36
N ASP A 240 28.47 -5.28 2.54
CA ASP A 240 29.22 -6.46 2.14
C ASP A 240 30.00 -6.10 0.87
N TYR A 241 31.33 -6.26 0.92
CA TYR A 241 32.22 -5.92 -0.18
C TYR A 241 33.45 -6.84 -0.16
N GLY A 242 33.75 -7.44 -1.31
CA GLY A 242 34.92 -8.31 -1.45
C GLY A 242 34.94 -9.47 -0.46
N GLY A 243 33.78 -10.04 -0.14
CA GLY A 243 33.64 -11.16 0.80
C GLY A 243 33.71 -10.75 2.28
N VAL A 244 33.81 -9.45 2.61
CA VAL A 244 33.92 -8.93 3.98
C VAL A 244 32.70 -8.05 4.28
N ARG A 245 32.16 -8.17 5.48
CA ARG A 245 31.11 -7.27 6.01
C ARG A 245 31.73 -6.10 6.75
N TYR A 246 31.42 -4.91 6.29
CA TYR A 246 31.74 -3.65 6.96
C TYR A 246 30.50 -3.14 7.67
N THR A 247 30.63 -2.78 8.92
CA THR A 247 29.54 -2.26 9.76
C THR A 247 29.76 -0.79 10.03
N TYR A 248 28.75 0.02 9.74
CA TYR A 248 28.73 1.44 10.00
C TYR A 248 27.65 1.79 11.01
N SER A 249 27.92 2.74 11.88
CA SER A 249 26.99 3.32 12.83
C SER A 249 26.60 4.73 12.36
N VAL A 250 25.32 5.01 12.23
CA VAL A 250 24.82 6.32 11.83
C VAL A 250 25.22 7.37 12.85
N THR A 251 25.79 8.47 12.38
CA THR A 251 26.24 9.58 13.22
C THR A 251 25.45 10.87 12.98
N LYS A 252 24.91 11.08 11.75
CA LYS A 252 24.23 12.32 11.40
C LYS A 252 23.24 12.11 10.24
N LEU A 253 22.15 12.88 10.26
CA LEU A 253 21.28 13.11 9.11
C LEU A 253 21.27 14.60 8.78
N GLU A 254 21.40 14.94 7.50
CA GLU A 254 21.41 16.33 7.04
C GLU A 254 20.67 16.46 5.70
N THR A 255 19.89 17.53 5.53
CA THR A 255 19.25 17.88 4.25
C THR A 255 20.02 19.02 3.62
N VAL A 256 20.42 18.84 2.35
CA VAL A 256 21.26 19.77 1.60
C VAL A 256 20.69 20.07 0.23
N GLU A 257 21.15 21.14 -0.41
CA GLU A 257 20.88 21.42 -1.82
C GLU A 257 21.63 20.42 -2.74
N PRO A 258 21.10 20.09 -3.92
CA PRO A 258 21.76 19.16 -4.84
C PRO A 258 23.18 19.58 -5.25
N THR A 259 23.44 20.87 -5.28
CA THR A 259 24.74 21.48 -5.65
C THR A 259 25.77 21.49 -4.54
N GLU A 260 25.39 21.15 -3.30
CA GLU A 260 26.31 21.13 -2.14
C GLU A 260 27.16 19.83 -2.11
N VAL A 261 27.76 19.45 -3.24
CA VAL A 261 28.62 18.25 -3.34
C VAL A 261 29.79 18.28 -2.37
N SER A 262 30.29 19.46 -2.03
CA SER A 262 31.37 19.66 -1.03
C SER A 262 31.02 19.08 0.36
N LYS A 263 29.75 18.89 0.68
CA LYS A 263 29.30 18.26 1.91
C LYS A 263 29.63 16.77 2.01
N LEU A 264 30.01 16.16 0.88
CA LEU A 264 30.42 14.75 0.82
C LEU A 264 31.91 14.58 1.06
N VAL A 265 32.69 15.67 0.97
CA VAL A 265 34.15 15.63 1.14
C VAL A 265 34.50 15.86 2.60
N TYR A 266 34.99 14.83 3.25
CA TYR A 266 35.42 14.88 4.65
C TYR A 266 36.94 14.83 4.77
N ASN A 267 37.48 15.74 5.58
CA ASN A 267 38.85 15.59 6.08
C ASN A 267 38.79 14.66 7.31
N THR A 268 38.92 13.37 7.06
CA THR A 268 38.78 12.34 8.09
C THR A 268 39.98 11.37 8.03
N ASP A 269 40.32 10.80 9.16
CA ASP A 269 41.29 9.71 9.33
C ASP A 269 40.61 8.35 9.51
N ARG A 270 39.28 8.29 9.28
CA ARG A 270 38.44 7.11 9.45
C ARG A 270 37.63 6.79 8.20
N PRO A 271 37.28 5.53 7.99
CA PRO A 271 36.30 5.15 6.98
C PRO A 271 34.89 5.65 7.34
N MET A 272 34.33 6.44 6.44
CA MET A 272 32.97 7.01 6.55
C MET A 272 32.09 6.43 5.44
N LEU A 273 30.79 6.44 5.68
CA LEU A 273 29.74 6.13 4.70
C LEU A 273 28.74 7.26 4.65
N THR A 274 28.37 7.69 3.45
CA THR A 274 27.23 8.60 3.24
C THR A 274 26.23 7.97 2.28
N LEU A 275 25.01 7.75 2.76
CA LEU A 275 23.88 7.40 1.89
C LEU A 275 23.21 8.67 1.40
N ILE A 276 22.92 8.74 0.11
CA ILE A 276 22.28 9.90 -0.53
C ILE A 276 20.93 9.47 -1.13
N THR A 277 19.91 10.28 -0.89
CA THR A 277 18.62 10.14 -1.59
C THR A 277 17.93 11.49 -1.73
N CYS A 278 16.88 11.54 -2.55
CA CYS A 278 16.07 12.75 -2.69
C CYS A 278 15.09 12.94 -1.55
N THR A 279 14.86 14.20 -1.15
CA THR A 279 13.89 14.60 -0.14
C THR A 279 13.25 15.96 -0.50
N PRO A 280 11.99 16.30 -0.10
CA PRO A 280 10.98 15.39 0.45
C PRO A 280 10.59 14.24 -0.49
N LEU A 281 10.04 13.17 0.07
CA LEU A 281 9.60 11.99 -0.71
C LEU A 281 8.72 12.38 -1.90
N GLY A 282 9.00 11.78 -3.05
CA GLY A 282 8.29 12.07 -4.30
C GLY A 282 8.78 13.31 -5.05
N THR A 283 9.79 14.03 -4.52
CA THR A 283 10.42 15.19 -5.15
C THR A 283 11.91 14.96 -5.38
N SER A 284 12.55 15.85 -6.14
CA SER A 284 14.02 15.90 -6.30
C SER A 284 14.59 17.24 -5.80
N ARG A 285 13.86 17.93 -4.90
CA ARG A 285 14.20 19.30 -4.50
C ARG A 285 15.49 19.40 -3.69
N TYR A 286 15.65 18.50 -2.72
CA TYR A 286 16.81 18.44 -1.85
C TYR A 286 17.41 17.03 -1.85
N ARG A 287 18.57 16.89 -1.16
CA ARG A 287 19.18 15.59 -0.89
C ARG A 287 19.22 15.36 0.62
N LEU A 288 18.81 14.17 1.04
CA LEU A 288 19.03 13.67 2.38
C LEU A 288 20.37 12.93 2.40
N LEU A 289 21.27 13.35 3.27
CA LEU A 289 22.53 12.69 3.56
C LEU A 289 22.42 11.97 4.89
N VAL A 290 22.68 10.67 4.92
CA VAL A 290 22.83 9.88 6.13
C VAL A 290 24.28 9.49 6.25
N THR A 291 24.99 10.11 7.20
CA THR A 291 26.41 9.88 7.46
C THR A 291 26.57 8.84 8.56
N ALA A 292 27.48 7.91 8.36
CA ALA A 292 27.81 6.85 9.30
C ALA A 292 29.33 6.63 9.37
N GLU A 293 29.83 6.17 10.51
CA GLU A 293 31.24 5.85 10.76
C GLU A 293 31.41 4.34 10.86
N GLN A 294 32.48 3.80 10.24
CA GLN A 294 32.78 2.38 10.34
C GLN A 294 33.15 2.00 11.78
N ILE A 295 32.53 0.94 12.28
CA ILE A 295 32.83 0.37 13.60
C ILE A 295 33.41 -1.05 13.52
N SER A 296 33.22 -1.77 12.39
CA SER A 296 33.78 -3.11 12.16
C SER A 296 34.04 -3.32 10.67
N PRO A 297 35.14 -3.94 10.24
CA PRO A 297 36.35 -4.22 11.04
C PRO A 297 36.92 -2.95 11.65
N THR A 298 37.78 -3.11 12.70
CA THR A 298 38.37 -1.99 13.42
C THR A 298 39.01 -0.97 12.46
N PRO A 299 38.63 0.32 12.52
CA PRO A 299 39.15 1.33 11.58
C PRO A 299 40.66 1.54 11.60
N SER A 300 41.35 1.13 12.66
CA SER A 300 42.81 1.19 12.75
C SER A 300 43.54 0.36 11.71
N GLY A 301 42.87 -0.56 11.05
CA GLY A 301 43.41 -1.34 9.92
C GLY A 301 42.99 -0.79 8.54
N ALA A 302 42.37 0.38 8.49
CA ALA A 302 41.90 0.96 7.24
C ALA A 302 43.06 1.40 6.32
N THR A 303 42.86 1.23 5.01
CA THR A 303 43.81 1.64 3.99
C THR A 303 43.56 3.08 3.55
N GLN A 304 44.59 3.73 2.96
CA GLN A 304 44.40 5.06 2.36
C GLN A 304 43.66 4.92 1.03
N ASN A 305 42.72 5.81 0.79
CA ASN A 305 42.07 5.92 -0.51
C ASN A 305 43.01 6.62 -1.50
N GLU A 306 43.30 5.95 -2.61
CA GLU A 306 44.17 6.45 -3.69
C GLU A 306 43.37 6.88 -4.95
N ASN A 307 42.05 6.71 -4.95
CA ASN A 307 41.23 7.00 -6.11
C ASN A 307 41.03 8.52 -6.29
N VAL A 308 41.24 9.00 -7.51
CA VAL A 308 41.02 10.37 -7.91
C VAL A 308 40.14 10.36 -9.15
N ASP A 309 38.88 10.69 -8.99
CA ASP A 309 37.91 10.76 -10.10
C ASP A 309 37.65 12.19 -10.55
N GLU A 310 37.07 12.37 -11.76
CA GLU A 310 36.64 13.68 -12.27
C GLU A 310 35.41 14.18 -11.48
N GLY A 311 35.38 15.52 -11.29
CA GLY A 311 34.40 16.16 -10.40
C GLY A 311 32.97 16.17 -10.95
N ALA A 312 32.01 15.75 -10.11
CA ALA A 312 30.60 16.02 -10.33
C ALA A 312 30.19 17.40 -9.78
N THR A 313 29.31 18.08 -10.49
CA THR A 313 28.82 19.42 -10.11
C THR A 313 27.50 19.38 -9.37
N GLU A 314 26.75 18.29 -9.46
CA GLU A 314 25.44 18.13 -8.84
C GLU A 314 25.21 16.68 -8.45
N MET A 315 24.51 16.47 -7.32
CA MET A 315 24.09 15.15 -6.85
C MET A 315 22.93 14.62 -7.69
N VAL A 316 23.03 13.37 -8.12
CA VAL A 316 22.03 12.69 -8.96
C VAL A 316 20.65 12.67 -8.26
N GLY A 317 19.59 12.91 -9.06
CA GLY A 317 18.21 12.97 -8.59
C GLY A 317 17.43 11.66 -8.74
N ASN A 318 16.11 11.75 -8.59
CA ASN A 318 15.19 10.69 -9.00
C ASN A 318 15.06 10.67 -10.53
N ALA A 319 14.64 9.52 -11.08
CA ALA A 319 14.32 9.41 -12.49
C ALA A 319 13.30 10.49 -12.93
N PRO A 320 13.34 11.01 -14.17
CA PRO A 320 12.44 12.05 -14.63
C PRO A 320 10.97 11.61 -14.56
N THR A 321 10.07 12.57 -14.33
CA THR A 321 8.62 12.32 -14.37
C THR A 321 8.17 12.01 -15.80
N LEU A 322 6.97 11.43 -15.95
CA LEU A 322 6.39 11.13 -17.26
C LEU A 322 6.37 12.38 -18.18
N PHE A 323 6.02 13.56 -17.65
CA PHE A 323 5.97 14.80 -18.43
C PHE A 323 7.35 15.35 -18.74
N GLU A 324 8.30 15.25 -17.82
CA GLU A 324 9.70 15.58 -18.07
C GLU A 324 10.30 14.67 -19.14
N ALA A 325 10.02 13.35 -19.08
CA ALA A 325 10.47 12.40 -20.10
C ALA A 325 9.87 12.70 -21.48
N ILE A 326 8.57 13.02 -21.57
CA ILE A 326 7.92 13.44 -22.81
C ILE A 326 8.48 14.79 -23.28
N GLY A 327 8.68 15.74 -22.37
CA GLY A 327 9.29 17.03 -22.70
C GLY A 327 10.69 16.86 -23.30
N ASN A 328 11.52 16.05 -22.68
CA ASN A 328 12.87 15.73 -23.18
C ASN A 328 12.83 15.03 -24.56
N LEU A 329 11.85 14.15 -24.77
CA LEU A 329 11.67 13.47 -26.07
C LEU A 329 11.22 14.43 -27.18
N LEU A 330 10.34 15.39 -26.88
CA LEU A 330 9.74 16.28 -27.87
C LEU A 330 10.56 17.54 -28.15
N PHE A 331 11.26 18.06 -27.14
CA PHE A 331 11.94 19.36 -27.21
C PHE A 331 13.48 19.27 -27.08
N GLY A 332 14.00 18.07 -26.82
CA GLY A 332 15.43 17.84 -26.59
C GLY A 332 15.90 18.33 -25.21
N ASN A 333 16.98 17.72 -24.72
CA ASN A 333 17.69 18.26 -23.55
C ASN A 333 18.45 19.52 -23.98
N HIS A 334 18.10 20.67 -23.44
CA HIS A 334 18.94 21.84 -23.38
C HIS A 334 19.46 22.03 -21.98
#